data_715b437ccd6fb124179471197e34a1b6
#
_entry.id   715b437ccd6fb124179471197e34a1b6
#
_cell.length_a   1.000
_cell.length_b   1.000
_cell.length_c   1.000
_cell.angle_alpha   90.00
_cell.angle_beta   90.00
_cell.angle_gamma   90.00
#
_symmetry.space_group_name_H-M   'P 1'
#
loop_
_entity.id
_entity.type
_entity.pdbx_description
1 polymer ?
#
loop_
_entity_poly.entity_id
_entity_poly.type
_entity_poly.pdbx_seq_one_letter_code
_entity_poly.pdbx_strand_id
1 'polypeptide(L)'
;NSKHFAGTSESDFMRRRKLSERLDQKFHSKYKDKSASAYTAIYEEAVTLMRSSDLKVFDIAQEKQSLRDRYGEHSFGQGCLLAKRLSESGVRSVEVQLGGWDTHQDNFQRVQSNTAILDQALSALLDDLHSCGMLEETLVVLTTEFGRTPKINQNAGRDHYPKAFSAVLAGGGVKGGLVYGKTDDKGTEPIEDPVTIGDFNATIAYGCGLPLDQRLFTKTARPFTVANHGDPIMKFCLLYTSDAADDRV
;
A
#
# COMPACT_ATOMS: atom_id res chain seq x y z
N ASN A 1 16.35 -12.53 1.44
CA ASN A 1 17.14 -13.34 2.38
C ASN A 1 17.76 -12.45 3.45
N SER A 2 17.08 -12.32 4.58
CA SER A 2 17.53 -11.53 5.74
C SER A 2 18.46 -12.29 6.69
N LYS A 3 18.94 -13.48 6.31
CA LYS A 3 19.82 -14.33 7.11
C LYS A 3 21.17 -14.51 6.42
N HIS A 4 22.22 -14.75 7.22
CA HIS A 4 23.51 -15.13 6.66
C HIS A 4 23.41 -16.39 5.81
N PHE A 5 24.27 -16.49 4.82
CA PHE A 5 24.38 -17.72 4.02
C PHE A 5 24.65 -18.93 4.94
N ALA A 6 24.01 -20.06 4.65
CA ALA A 6 24.18 -21.27 5.45
C ALA A 6 25.67 -21.63 5.62
N GLY A 7 26.11 -21.82 6.85
CA GLY A 7 27.52 -22.11 7.18
C GLY A 7 28.42 -20.89 7.38
N THR A 8 27.88 -19.67 7.31
CA THR A 8 28.65 -18.45 7.62
C THR A 8 28.31 -18.00 9.05
N SER A 9 29.31 -17.93 9.94
CA SER A 9 29.13 -17.36 11.27
C SER A 9 29.03 -15.82 11.22
N GLU A 10 28.41 -15.22 12.23
CA GLU A 10 28.37 -13.76 12.41
C GLU A 10 29.79 -13.15 12.42
N SER A 11 30.74 -13.82 13.08
CA SER A 11 32.13 -13.38 13.14
C SER A 11 32.83 -13.42 11.78
N ASP A 12 32.56 -14.44 10.95
CA ASP A 12 33.10 -14.53 9.59
C ASP A 12 32.48 -13.48 8.67
N PHE A 13 31.18 -13.25 8.80
CA PHE A 13 30.50 -12.19 8.06
C PHE A 13 31.11 -10.82 8.39
N MET A 14 31.27 -10.50 9.67
CA MET A 14 31.86 -9.23 10.10
C MET A 14 33.30 -9.05 9.66
N ARG A 15 34.10 -10.12 9.68
CA ARG A 15 35.48 -10.09 9.19
C ARG A 15 35.54 -9.79 7.70
N ARG A 16 34.69 -10.45 6.89
CA ARG A 16 34.58 -10.21 5.45
C ARG A 16 34.12 -8.78 5.15
N ARG A 17 33.11 -8.32 5.87
CA ARG A 17 32.61 -6.94 5.75
C ARG A 17 33.72 -5.91 6.02
N LYS A 18 34.45 -6.06 7.13
CA LYS A 18 35.55 -5.13 7.48
C LYS A 18 36.65 -5.13 6.41
N LEU A 19 36.90 -6.27 5.77
CA LEU A 19 37.85 -6.35 4.67
C LEU A 19 37.32 -5.59 3.42
N SER A 20 36.06 -5.81 3.06
CA SER A 20 35.41 -5.09 1.94
C SER A 20 35.45 -3.57 2.16
N GLU A 21 35.03 -3.09 3.33
CA GLU A 21 35.08 -1.67 3.70
C GLU A 21 36.47 -1.05 3.52
N ARG A 22 37.53 -1.77 3.90
CA ARG A 22 38.92 -1.29 3.69
C ARG A 22 39.30 -1.21 2.22
N LEU A 23 38.86 -2.15 1.41
CA LEU A 23 39.11 -2.16 -0.03
C LEU A 23 38.35 -1.01 -0.71
N ASP A 24 37.08 -0.84 -0.35
CA ASP A 24 36.23 0.22 -0.87
C ASP A 24 36.76 1.60 -0.50
N GLN A 25 37.21 1.83 0.73
CA GLN A 25 37.85 3.07 1.16
C GLN A 25 39.11 3.39 0.33
N LYS A 26 39.95 2.38 0.07
CA LYS A 26 41.13 2.57 -0.80
C LYS A 26 40.75 2.91 -2.24
N PHE A 27 39.71 2.25 -2.77
CA PHE A 27 39.20 2.52 -4.09
C PHE A 27 38.62 3.93 -4.19
N HIS A 28 37.78 4.34 -3.24
CA HIS A 28 37.20 5.69 -3.18
C HIS A 28 38.24 6.80 -3.07
N SER A 29 39.27 6.61 -2.25
CA SER A 29 40.35 7.59 -2.11
C SER A 29 41.10 7.81 -3.42
N LYS A 30 41.18 6.75 -4.25
CA LYS A 30 41.93 6.79 -5.53
C LYS A 30 41.08 7.28 -6.71
N TYR A 31 39.83 6.83 -6.81
CA TYR A 31 39.02 6.99 -8.04
C TYR A 31 37.82 7.94 -7.88
N LYS A 32 37.42 8.31 -6.65
CA LYS A 32 36.29 9.21 -6.33
C LYS A 32 34.99 8.84 -7.08
N ASP A 33 34.74 7.56 -7.30
CA ASP A 33 33.62 7.06 -8.09
C ASP A 33 32.33 7.09 -7.25
N LYS A 34 31.29 7.77 -7.79
CA LYS A 34 29.98 7.87 -7.13
C LYS A 34 29.24 6.52 -7.11
N SER A 35 29.46 5.65 -8.09
CA SER A 35 28.81 4.33 -8.18
C SER A 35 29.30 3.41 -7.07
N ALA A 36 30.59 3.46 -6.74
CA ALA A 36 31.15 2.67 -5.64
C ALA A 36 30.63 3.14 -4.27
N SER A 37 30.44 4.46 -4.08
CA SER A 37 29.81 4.98 -2.85
C SER A 37 28.36 4.52 -2.70
N ALA A 38 27.58 4.54 -3.78
CA ALA A 38 26.21 4.05 -3.79
C ALA A 38 26.14 2.56 -3.45
N TYR A 39 27.08 1.76 -3.96
CA TYR A 39 27.15 0.33 -3.67
C TYR A 39 27.44 0.04 -2.20
N THR A 40 28.39 0.78 -1.61
CA THR A 40 28.71 0.68 -0.18
C THR A 40 27.50 1.04 0.69
N ALA A 41 26.78 2.12 0.35
CA ALA A 41 25.57 2.54 1.07
C ALA A 41 24.48 1.44 1.04
N ILE A 42 24.21 0.83 -0.12
CA ILE A 42 23.25 -0.29 -0.23
C ILE A 42 23.66 -1.48 0.66
N TYR A 43 24.96 -1.77 0.72
CA TYR A 43 25.48 -2.83 1.61
C TYR A 43 25.28 -2.52 3.08
N GLU A 44 25.51 -1.28 3.49
CA GLU A 44 25.31 -0.82 4.87
C GLU A 44 23.83 -0.87 5.26
N GLU A 45 22.94 -0.43 4.38
CA GLU A 45 21.49 -0.54 4.57
C GLU A 45 21.04 -2.01 4.70
N ALA A 46 21.53 -2.89 3.84
CA ALA A 46 21.23 -4.32 3.90
C ALA A 46 21.70 -4.95 5.23
N VAL A 47 22.88 -4.61 5.71
CA VAL A 47 23.40 -5.11 7.00
C VAL A 47 22.61 -4.56 8.18
N THR A 48 22.21 -3.29 8.12
CA THR A 48 21.36 -2.66 9.13
C THR A 48 20.01 -3.37 9.19
N LEU A 49 19.39 -3.62 8.04
CA LEU A 49 18.15 -4.38 7.95
C LEU A 49 18.30 -5.80 8.51
N MET A 50 19.35 -6.52 8.14
CA MET A 50 19.60 -7.89 8.65
C MET A 50 19.73 -7.98 10.18
N ARG A 51 20.11 -6.89 10.84
CA ARG A 51 20.27 -6.79 12.29
C ARG A 51 19.08 -6.20 13.01
N SER A 52 18.14 -5.63 12.25
CA SER A 52 16.95 -5.04 12.84
C SER A 52 16.07 -6.10 13.48
N SER A 53 15.61 -5.83 14.69
CA SER A 53 14.56 -6.60 15.35
C SER A 53 13.24 -6.55 14.59
N ASP A 54 13.06 -5.51 13.76
CA ASP A 54 11.84 -5.24 13.02
C ASP A 54 11.58 -6.28 11.92
N LEU A 55 12.62 -7.02 11.51
CA LEU A 55 12.45 -8.16 10.60
C LEU A 55 11.53 -9.26 11.15
N LYS A 56 11.33 -9.32 12.47
CA LYS A 56 10.37 -10.25 13.09
C LYS A 56 8.93 -9.96 12.67
N VAL A 57 8.65 -8.73 12.26
CA VAL A 57 7.32 -8.35 11.75
C VAL A 57 6.93 -9.17 10.52
N PHE A 58 7.89 -9.51 9.67
CA PHE A 58 7.67 -10.31 8.46
C PHE A 58 7.41 -11.80 8.74
N ASP A 59 7.67 -12.26 9.95
CA ASP A 59 7.46 -13.65 10.33
C ASP A 59 6.03 -13.86 10.82
N ILE A 60 5.09 -13.99 9.88
CA ILE A 60 3.67 -14.25 10.17
C ILE A 60 3.42 -15.63 10.79
N ALA A 61 4.42 -16.55 10.76
CA ALA A 61 4.30 -17.83 11.42
C ALA A 61 4.28 -17.72 12.96
N GLN A 62 4.66 -16.57 13.50
CA GLN A 62 4.53 -16.26 14.94
C GLN A 62 3.07 -16.03 15.36
N GLU A 63 2.18 -15.72 14.42
CA GLU A 63 0.76 -15.56 14.70
C GLU A 63 0.07 -16.91 14.95
N LYS A 64 -0.95 -16.88 15.81
CA LYS A 64 -1.76 -18.07 16.07
C LYS A 64 -2.37 -18.57 14.77
N GLN A 65 -2.42 -19.88 14.60
CA GLN A 65 -3.01 -20.49 13.40
C GLN A 65 -4.46 -20.01 13.17
N SER A 66 -5.27 -19.91 14.22
CA SER A 66 -6.65 -19.42 14.13
C SER A 66 -6.78 -18.00 13.58
N LEU A 67 -5.80 -17.12 13.89
CA LEU A 67 -5.75 -15.78 13.31
C LEU A 67 -5.38 -15.84 11.82
N ARG A 68 -4.38 -16.63 11.47
CA ARG A 68 -3.97 -16.83 10.08
C ARG A 68 -5.09 -17.40 9.23
N ASP A 69 -5.87 -18.36 9.77
CA ASP A 69 -7.03 -18.97 9.09
C ASP A 69 -8.14 -17.95 8.82
N ARG A 70 -8.36 -16.97 9.72
CA ARG A 70 -9.32 -15.88 9.50
C ARG A 70 -9.03 -15.08 8.24
N TYR A 71 -7.76 -14.79 7.97
CA TYR A 71 -7.34 -14.08 6.76
C TYR A 71 -7.36 -14.97 5.50
N GLY A 72 -7.51 -16.27 5.66
CA GLY A 72 -7.48 -17.27 4.60
C GLY A 72 -6.04 -17.67 4.20
N GLU A 73 -5.94 -18.82 3.55
CA GLU A 73 -4.65 -19.40 3.14
C GLU A 73 -4.05 -18.74 1.90
N HIS A 74 -4.83 -17.95 1.16
CA HIS A 74 -4.36 -17.27 -0.04
C HIS A 74 -3.29 -16.23 0.30
N SER A 75 -2.32 -16.03 -0.60
CA SER A 75 -1.22 -15.07 -0.42
C SER A 75 -1.70 -13.63 -0.15
N PHE A 76 -2.83 -13.22 -0.73
CA PHE A 76 -3.44 -11.92 -0.46
C PHE A 76 -3.90 -11.80 1.01
N GLY A 77 -4.58 -12.82 1.55
CA GLY A 77 -5.02 -12.81 2.94
C GLY A 77 -3.84 -12.78 3.91
N GLN A 78 -2.83 -13.59 3.67
CA GLN A 78 -1.59 -13.56 4.48
C GLN A 78 -0.83 -12.23 4.30
N GLY A 79 -0.94 -11.60 3.12
CA GLY A 79 -0.46 -10.24 2.86
C GLY A 79 -1.20 -9.17 3.68
N CYS A 80 -2.52 -9.27 3.81
CA CYS A 80 -3.32 -8.40 4.66
C CYS A 80 -2.96 -8.54 6.14
N LEU A 81 -2.73 -9.77 6.62
CA LEU A 81 -2.21 -10.00 7.97
C LEU A 81 -0.83 -9.37 8.17
N LEU A 82 0.05 -9.51 7.19
CA LEU A 82 1.36 -8.84 7.22
C LEU A 82 1.23 -7.32 7.21
N ALA A 83 0.30 -6.76 6.42
CA ALA A 83 0.04 -5.32 6.39
C ALA A 83 -0.37 -4.78 7.76
N LYS A 84 -1.26 -5.49 8.48
CA LYS A 84 -1.62 -5.18 9.86
C LYS A 84 -0.37 -5.12 10.76
N ARG A 85 0.47 -6.15 10.75
CA ARG A 85 1.70 -6.22 11.55
C ARG A 85 2.68 -5.10 11.23
N LEU A 86 2.83 -4.77 9.94
CA LEU A 86 3.68 -3.66 9.50
C LEU A 86 3.14 -2.32 10.01
N SER A 87 1.83 -2.11 9.95
CA SER A 87 1.19 -0.90 10.49
C SER A 87 1.37 -0.79 12.00
N GLU A 88 1.20 -1.89 12.75
CA GLU A 88 1.48 -1.96 14.20
C GLU A 88 2.93 -1.62 14.55
N SER A 89 3.87 -1.87 13.64
CA SER A 89 5.29 -1.52 13.81
C SER A 89 5.65 -0.11 13.34
N GLY A 90 4.65 0.69 12.92
CA GLY A 90 4.85 2.08 12.50
C GLY A 90 5.16 2.28 11.02
N VAL A 91 5.00 1.26 10.17
CA VAL A 91 5.10 1.44 8.72
C VAL A 91 3.90 2.25 8.24
N ARG A 92 4.18 3.41 7.63
CA ARG A 92 3.16 4.41 7.29
C ARG A 92 2.30 4.07 6.08
N SER A 93 2.79 3.26 5.16
CA SER A 93 2.06 2.88 3.95
C SER A 93 2.41 1.46 3.55
N VAL A 94 1.39 0.64 3.35
CA VAL A 94 1.51 -0.76 2.92
C VAL A 94 0.53 -0.99 1.78
N GLU A 95 1.01 -1.56 0.69
CA GLU A 95 0.19 -1.97 -0.45
C GLU A 95 0.13 -3.50 -0.51
N VAL A 96 -1.08 -4.05 -0.64
CA VAL A 96 -1.32 -5.49 -0.82
C VAL A 96 -2.10 -5.68 -2.11
N GLN A 97 -1.56 -6.46 -3.04
CA GLN A 97 -2.16 -6.66 -4.35
C GLN A 97 -2.89 -8.00 -4.46
N LEU A 98 -4.12 -7.98 -4.95
CA LEU A 98 -4.86 -9.15 -5.39
C LEU A 98 -4.98 -9.13 -6.91
N GLY A 99 -4.28 -10.01 -7.59
CA GLY A 99 -4.34 -10.14 -9.05
C GLY A 99 -5.56 -10.92 -9.55
N GLY A 100 -5.64 -11.12 -10.87
CA GLY A 100 -6.67 -11.96 -11.49
C GLY A 100 -7.96 -11.27 -11.88
N TRP A 101 -8.02 -9.93 -11.82
CA TRP A 101 -9.19 -9.12 -12.19
C TRP A 101 -9.27 -8.78 -13.69
N ASP A 102 -8.24 -9.12 -14.46
CA ASP A 102 -8.25 -8.94 -15.92
C ASP A 102 -9.09 -10.04 -16.59
N THR A 103 -10.41 -9.88 -16.52
CA THR A 103 -11.42 -10.90 -16.82
C THR A 103 -12.02 -10.75 -18.22
N HIS A 104 -11.18 -10.70 -19.26
CA HIS A 104 -11.62 -10.68 -20.66
C HIS A 104 -12.38 -11.94 -21.09
N GLN A 105 -12.35 -12.99 -20.26
CA GLN A 105 -13.10 -14.23 -20.43
C GLN A 105 -13.50 -14.80 -19.06
N ASP A 106 -14.57 -15.59 -19.01
CA ASP A 106 -15.06 -16.27 -17.81
C ASP A 106 -15.24 -15.34 -16.59
N ASN A 107 -15.67 -14.10 -16.85
CA ASN A 107 -15.72 -13.03 -15.84
C ASN A 107 -16.47 -13.45 -14.59
N PHE A 108 -17.63 -14.10 -14.71
CA PHE A 108 -18.50 -14.38 -13.56
C PHE A 108 -17.83 -15.33 -12.56
N GLN A 109 -17.26 -16.43 -13.04
CA GLN A 109 -16.58 -17.40 -12.18
C GLN A 109 -15.31 -16.83 -11.57
N ARG A 110 -14.51 -16.11 -12.37
CA ARG A 110 -13.25 -15.51 -11.90
C ARG A 110 -13.50 -14.42 -10.86
N VAL A 111 -14.47 -13.54 -11.10
CA VAL A 111 -14.84 -12.47 -10.15
C VAL A 111 -15.39 -13.10 -8.87
N GLN A 112 -16.25 -14.12 -8.95
CA GLN A 112 -16.78 -14.82 -7.78
C GLN A 112 -15.64 -15.38 -6.91
N SER A 113 -14.67 -16.05 -7.51
CA SER A 113 -13.53 -16.62 -6.78
C SER A 113 -12.65 -15.53 -6.14
N ASN A 114 -12.32 -14.48 -6.89
CA ASN A 114 -11.51 -13.37 -6.37
C ASN A 114 -12.24 -12.58 -5.28
N THR A 115 -13.54 -12.37 -5.42
CA THR A 115 -14.34 -11.66 -4.42
C THR A 115 -14.40 -12.44 -3.10
N ALA A 116 -14.49 -13.77 -3.14
CA ALA A 116 -14.45 -14.58 -1.92
C ALA A 116 -13.11 -14.42 -1.16
N ILE A 117 -11.99 -14.38 -1.89
CA ILE A 117 -10.65 -14.13 -1.31
C ILE A 117 -10.57 -12.71 -0.72
N LEU A 118 -11.05 -11.72 -1.47
CA LEU A 118 -11.06 -10.32 -1.05
C LEU A 118 -11.92 -10.12 0.20
N ASP A 119 -13.14 -10.64 0.19
CA ASP A 119 -14.12 -10.52 1.28
C ASP A 119 -13.55 -11.09 2.58
N GLN A 120 -13.04 -12.31 2.55
CA GLN A 120 -12.44 -12.94 3.72
C GLN A 120 -11.28 -12.14 4.29
N ALA A 121 -10.34 -11.71 3.44
CA ALA A 121 -9.13 -11.04 3.90
C ALA A 121 -9.37 -9.60 4.35
N LEU A 122 -10.20 -8.85 3.61
CA LEU A 122 -10.50 -7.45 3.92
C LEU A 122 -11.36 -7.33 5.17
N SER A 123 -12.37 -8.20 5.34
CA SER A 123 -13.19 -8.21 6.55
C SER A 123 -12.36 -8.52 7.79
N ALA A 124 -11.45 -9.53 7.70
CA ALA A 124 -10.55 -9.85 8.80
C ALA A 124 -9.61 -8.68 9.16
N LEU A 125 -9.09 -7.98 8.14
CA LEU A 125 -8.24 -6.80 8.35
C LEU A 125 -8.99 -5.67 9.05
N LEU A 126 -10.18 -5.34 8.56
CA LEU A 126 -11.00 -4.25 9.14
C LEU A 126 -11.43 -4.57 10.57
N ASP A 127 -11.86 -5.80 10.83
CA ASP A 127 -12.22 -6.26 12.18
C ASP A 127 -11.05 -6.19 13.15
N ASP A 128 -9.86 -6.61 12.72
CA ASP A 128 -8.67 -6.58 13.56
C ASP A 128 -8.21 -5.14 13.84
N LEU A 129 -8.15 -4.29 12.81
CA LEU A 129 -7.81 -2.87 12.98
C LEU A 129 -8.83 -2.16 13.90
N HIS A 130 -10.12 -2.45 13.75
CA HIS A 130 -11.15 -1.92 14.63
C HIS A 130 -10.99 -2.42 16.06
N SER A 131 -10.80 -3.72 16.24
CA SER A 131 -10.71 -4.34 17.58
C SER A 131 -9.50 -3.87 18.40
N CYS A 132 -8.41 -3.49 17.74
CA CYS A 132 -7.23 -2.94 18.40
C CYS A 132 -7.18 -1.39 18.42
N GLY A 133 -8.23 -0.71 17.94
CA GLY A 133 -8.33 0.77 17.93
C GLY A 133 -7.51 1.44 16.83
N MET A 134 -6.85 0.67 15.96
CA MET A 134 -6.00 1.24 14.90
C MET A 134 -6.80 1.74 13.68
N LEU A 135 -8.05 1.31 13.52
CA LEU A 135 -8.85 1.71 12.36
C LEU A 135 -9.10 3.23 12.33
N GLU A 136 -9.15 3.87 13.47
CA GLU A 136 -9.34 5.32 13.59
C GLU A 136 -8.13 6.13 13.08
N GLU A 137 -6.94 5.50 13.08
CA GLU A 137 -5.67 6.12 12.65
C GLU A 137 -5.14 5.53 11.34
N THR A 138 -5.81 4.53 10.78
CA THR A 138 -5.39 3.85 9.56
C THR A 138 -6.45 4.00 8.48
N LEU A 139 -6.09 4.70 7.39
CA LEU A 139 -6.94 4.76 6.20
C LEU A 139 -6.74 3.51 5.34
N VAL A 140 -7.79 2.72 5.22
CA VAL A 140 -7.83 1.55 4.33
C VAL A 140 -8.49 1.93 3.02
N VAL A 141 -7.77 1.73 1.91
CA VAL A 141 -8.21 2.06 0.56
C VAL A 141 -8.27 0.80 -0.29
N LEU A 142 -9.45 0.47 -0.83
CA LEU A 142 -9.62 -0.55 -1.85
C LEU A 142 -9.90 0.13 -3.18
N THR A 143 -9.01 -0.04 -4.15
CA THR A 143 -9.13 0.58 -5.47
C THR A 143 -8.53 -0.28 -6.56
N THR A 144 -8.86 0.05 -7.80
CA THR A 144 -8.29 -0.53 -9.03
C THR A 144 -7.88 0.63 -9.95
N GLU A 145 -7.14 0.33 -11.04
CA GLU A 145 -6.75 1.35 -12.02
C GLU A 145 -7.94 1.84 -12.87
N PHE A 146 -8.90 0.98 -13.15
CA PHE A 146 -10.15 1.29 -13.90
C PHE A 146 -11.19 0.19 -13.68
N GLY A 147 -12.40 0.40 -14.21
CA GLY A 147 -13.50 -0.56 -14.18
C GLY A 147 -13.54 -1.50 -15.37
N ARG A 148 -14.64 -2.22 -15.48
CA ARG A 148 -14.93 -3.16 -16.57
C ARG A 148 -16.21 -2.78 -17.30
N THR A 149 -16.28 -3.08 -18.62
CA THR A 149 -17.45 -2.77 -19.44
C THR A 149 -18.73 -3.35 -18.84
N PRO A 150 -19.85 -2.59 -18.79
CA PRO A 150 -21.14 -3.14 -18.41
C PRO A 150 -21.59 -4.25 -19.37
N LYS A 151 -21.25 -4.13 -20.65
CA LYS A 151 -21.55 -5.13 -21.68
C LYS A 151 -20.59 -6.32 -21.57
N ILE A 152 -21.16 -7.53 -21.62
CA ILE A 152 -20.42 -8.79 -21.69
C ILE A 152 -19.95 -9.01 -23.15
N ASN A 153 -18.68 -9.40 -23.32
CA ASN A 153 -18.12 -9.74 -24.63
C ASN A 153 -18.44 -11.20 -25.04
N GLN A 154 -18.01 -11.58 -26.23
CA GLN A 154 -18.29 -12.92 -26.79
C GLN A 154 -17.66 -14.08 -26.00
N ASN A 155 -16.69 -13.82 -25.12
CA ASN A 155 -16.01 -14.81 -24.29
C ASN A 155 -16.56 -14.85 -22.87
N ALA A 156 -17.78 -14.39 -22.64
CA ALA A 156 -18.38 -14.21 -21.31
C ALA A 156 -17.51 -13.37 -20.37
N GLY A 157 -16.70 -12.46 -20.93
CA GLY A 157 -15.77 -11.57 -20.25
C GLY A 157 -16.24 -10.12 -20.27
N ARG A 158 -15.45 -9.27 -19.60
CA ARG A 158 -15.60 -7.80 -19.62
C ARG A 158 -14.28 -7.15 -19.99
N ASP A 159 -14.33 -6.15 -20.86
CA ASP A 159 -13.16 -5.42 -21.30
C ASP A 159 -12.87 -4.21 -20.39
N HIS A 160 -11.74 -3.54 -20.61
CA HIS A 160 -11.35 -2.36 -19.83
C HIS A 160 -12.34 -1.21 -20.03
N TYR A 161 -12.69 -0.54 -18.93
CA TYR A 161 -13.64 0.56 -18.96
C TYR A 161 -13.26 1.66 -17.96
N PRO A 162 -12.57 2.71 -18.39
CA PRO A 162 -12.08 3.75 -17.48
C PRO A 162 -13.13 4.78 -17.07
N LYS A 163 -14.32 4.78 -17.70
CA LYS A 163 -15.33 5.83 -17.48
C LYS A 163 -16.05 5.74 -16.14
N ALA A 164 -16.26 4.51 -15.63
CA ALA A 164 -16.97 4.29 -14.38
C ALA A 164 -16.41 3.10 -13.63
N PHE A 165 -16.06 3.29 -12.37
CA PHE A 165 -15.66 2.24 -11.42
C PHE A 165 -15.86 2.74 -9.99
N SER A 166 -15.74 1.83 -9.03
CA SER A 166 -15.94 2.13 -7.61
C SER A 166 -14.66 1.91 -6.82
N ALA A 167 -14.52 2.65 -5.73
CA ALA A 167 -13.49 2.46 -4.72
C ALA A 167 -14.15 2.41 -3.33
N VAL A 168 -13.44 1.89 -2.33
CA VAL A 168 -13.89 1.88 -0.94
C VAL A 168 -12.84 2.53 -0.07
N LEU A 169 -13.28 3.39 0.85
CA LEU A 169 -12.46 3.99 1.88
C LEU A 169 -13.03 3.58 3.25
N ALA A 170 -12.16 3.21 4.17
CA ALA A 170 -12.55 2.89 5.53
C ALA A 170 -11.48 3.36 6.54
N GLY A 171 -11.91 3.75 7.74
CA GLY A 171 -11.01 4.08 8.83
C GLY A 171 -10.62 5.54 8.91
N GLY A 172 -9.35 5.80 9.26
CA GLY A 172 -8.85 7.13 9.58
C GLY A 172 -9.11 8.18 8.51
N GLY A 173 -9.59 9.35 8.93
CA GLY A 173 -9.84 10.47 8.05
C GLY A 173 -11.16 10.44 7.29
N VAL A 174 -11.95 9.35 7.34
CA VAL A 174 -13.21 9.26 6.59
C VAL A 174 -14.42 8.91 7.46
N LYS A 175 -15.60 9.40 7.05
CA LYS A 175 -16.90 9.07 7.65
C LYS A 175 -17.41 7.77 7.02
N GLY A 176 -17.66 6.76 7.84
CA GLY A 176 -18.24 5.51 7.38
C GLY A 176 -19.74 5.59 7.04
N GLY A 177 -20.26 4.55 6.36
CA GLY A 177 -21.67 4.40 6.07
C GLY A 177 -22.22 5.30 4.94
N LEU A 178 -21.36 5.92 4.14
CA LEU A 178 -21.75 6.79 3.03
C LEU A 178 -21.58 6.07 1.68
N VAL A 179 -22.51 6.33 0.77
CA VAL A 179 -22.36 6.04 -0.65
C VAL A 179 -22.29 7.39 -1.36
N TYR A 180 -21.30 7.58 -2.22
CA TYR A 180 -21.03 8.82 -2.92
C TYR A 180 -20.89 8.57 -4.42
N GLY A 181 -21.58 9.37 -5.21
CA GLY A 181 -21.65 9.20 -6.64
C GLY A 181 -22.66 8.12 -7.07
N LYS A 182 -23.11 8.25 -8.30
CA LYS A 182 -24.06 7.32 -8.92
C LYS A 182 -23.82 7.25 -10.41
N THR A 183 -23.95 6.06 -10.99
CA THR A 183 -23.94 5.86 -12.43
C THR A 183 -25.35 5.94 -13.01
N ASP A 184 -25.44 6.06 -14.33
CA ASP A 184 -26.67 5.79 -15.05
C ASP A 184 -27.17 4.34 -14.83
N ASP A 185 -28.41 4.04 -15.23
CA ASP A 185 -29.02 2.71 -15.03
C ASP A 185 -28.28 1.57 -15.75
N LYS A 186 -27.41 1.91 -16.71
CA LYS A 186 -26.60 0.94 -17.46
C LYS A 186 -25.18 0.77 -16.89
N GLY A 187 -24.80 1.58 -15.90
CA GLY A 187 -23.43 1.58 -15.34
C GLY A 187 -22.39 2.09 -16.32
N THR A 188 -22.78 2.97 -17.27
CA THR A 188 -21.89 3.43 -18.33
C THR A 188 -21.19 4.74 -18.00
N GLU A 189 -21.83 5.64 -17.30
CA GLU A 189 -21.26 6.95 -16.96
C GLU A 189 -21.69 7.40 -15.56
N PRO A 190 -20.83 8.04 -14.78
CA PRO A 190 -21.24 8.68 -13.55
C PRO A 190 -22.09 9.91 -13.88
N ILE A 191 -23.30 9.99 -13.29
CA ILE A 191 -24.28 11.04 -13.55
C ILE A 191 -24.58 11.92 -12.34
N GLU A 192 -24.16 11.47 -11.15
CA GLU A 192 -24.34 12.22 -9.91
C GLU A 192 -23.03 12.17 -9.12
N ASP A 193 -22.59 13.31 -8.62
CA ASP A 193 -21.37 13.48 -7.81
C ASP A 193 -20.15 12.71 -8.42
N PRO A 194 -19.76 12.96 -9.68
CA PRO A 194 -18.63 12.24 -10.29
C PRO A 194 -17.32 12.58 -9.58
N VAL A 195 -16.46 11.57 -9.40
CA VAL A 195 -15.15 11.71 -8.76
C VAL A 195 -14.05 11.58 -9.80
N THR A 196 -13.20 12.58 -9.91
CA THR A 196 -11.99 12.46 -10.74
C THR A 196 -10.89 11.71 -9.99
N ILE A 197 -9.91 11.16 -10.72
CA ILE A 197 -8.74 10.53 -10.11
C ILE A 197 -7.94 11.54 -9.26
N GLY A 198 -7.86 12.81 -9.70
CA GLY A 198 -7.23 13.87 -8.94
C GLY A 198 -7.91 14.08 -7.58
N ASP A 199 -9.25 14.19 -7.58
CA ASP A 199 -10.03 14.41 -6.35
C ASP A 199 -9.99 13.19 -5.42
N PHE A 200 -10.00 11.98 -5.98
CA PHE A 200 -9.83 10.75 -5.20
C PHE A 200 -8.46 10.73 -4.50
N ASN A 201 -7.39 11.01 -5.23
CA ASN A 201 -6.04 11.08 -4.67
C ASN A 201 -5.90 12.21 -3.64
N ALA A 202 -6.52 13.39 -3.90
CA ALA A 202 -6.57 14.49 -2.95
C ALA A 202 -7.29 14.10 -1.65
N THR A 203 -8.37 13.33 -1.78
CA THR A 203 -9.13 12.83 -0.63
C THR A 203 -8.31 11.88 0.24
N ILE A 204 -7.58 10.94 -0.38
CA ILE A 204 -6.66 10.03 0.32
C ILE A 204 -5.56 10.85 1.01
N ALA A 205 -4.93 11.77 0.29
CA ALA A 205 -3.86 12.59 0.83
C ALA A 205 -4.33 13.48 1.99
N TYR A 206 -5.52 14.07 1.89
CA TYR A 206 -6.15 14.84 2.96
C TYR A 206 -6.41 13.96 4.19
N GLY A 207 -7.00 12.76 4.00
CA GLY A 207 -7.23 11.79 5.08
C GLY A 207 -5.96 11.35 5.79
N CYS A 208 -4.82 11.35 5.08
CA CYS A 208 -3.49 11.08 5.65
C CYS A 208 -2.80 12.32 6.23
N GLY A 209 -3.45 13.50 6.24
CA GLY A 209 -2.87 14.75 6.76
C GLY A 209 -1.75 15.33 5.89
N LEU A 210 -1.68 14.96 4.61
CA LEU A 210 -0.65 15.47 3.69
C LEU A 210 -1.02 16.85 3.14
N PRO A 211 -0.06 17.79 3.02
CA PRO A 211 -0.30 19.11 2.45
C PRO A 211 -0.51 19.02 0.93
N LEU A 212 -1.71 19.38 0.47
CA LEU A 212 -2.10 19.26 -0.95
C LEU A 212 -1.50 20.34 -1.86
N ASP A 213 -1.25 21.51 -1.32
CA ASP A 213 -0.73 22.70 -2.00
C ASP A 213 0.80 22.77 -2.03
N GLN A 214 1.47 21.92 -1.25
CA GLN A 214 2.93 21.89 -1.20
C GLN A 214 3.53 21.48 -2.55
N ARG A 215 4.32 22.37 -3.11
CA ARG A 215 5.07 22.10 -4.35
C ARG A 215 6.30 21.24 -4.04
N LEU A 216 6.33 20.05 -4.62
CA LEU A 216 7.43 19.10 -4.56
C LEU A 216 8.18 19.11 -5.90
N PHE A 217 9.40 18.57 -5.92
CA PHE A 217 10.22 18.51 -7.13
C PHE A 217 10.76 17.09 -7.34
N THR A 218 10.69 16.61 -8.57
CA THR A 218 11.37 15.37 -8.98
C THR A 218 12.89 15.56 -8.98
N LYS A 219 13.65 14.46 -9.08
CA LYS A 219 15.12 14.52 -9.25
C LYS A 219 15.56 15.34 -10.48
N THR A 220 14.68 15.50 -11.47
CA THR A 220 14.89 16.30 -12.69
C THR A 220 14.33 17.72 -12.57
N ALA A 221 14.05 18.19 -11.35
CA ALA A 221 13.51 19.52 -11.03
C ALA A 221 12.11 19.82 -11.64
N ARG A 222 11.33 18.79 -12.00
CA ARG A 222 9.94 18.98 -12.43
C ARG A 222 9.07 19.20 -11.20
N PRO A 223 8.31 20.32 -11.11
CA PRO A 223 7.39 20.56 -9.99
C PRO A 223 6.15 19.67 -10.10
N PHE A 224 5.63 19.24 -8.95
CA PHE A 224 4.35 18.56 -8.82
C PHE A 224 3.75 18.81 -7.43
N THR A 225 2.45 18.55 -7.26
CA THR A 225 1.76 18.50 -5.96
C THR A 225 1.29 17.07 -5.69
N VAL A 226 1.00 16.72 -4.44
CA VAL A 226 0.66 15.35 -4.03
C VAL A 226 -0.51 14.78 -4.85
N ALA A 227 -1.56 15.56 -5.09
CA ALA A 227 -2.75 15.12 -5.80
C ALA A 227 -2.91 15.77 -7.18
N ASN A 228 -1.84 16.33 -7.76
CA ASN A 228 -1.87 16.97 -9.07
C ASN A 228 -3.02 17.98 -9.22
N HIS A 229 -3.23 18.82 -8.19
CA HIS A 229 -4.30 19.84 -8.10
C HIS A 229 -5.74 19.29 -8.02
N GLY A 230 -5.94 18.05 -7.58
CA GLY A 230 -7.27 17.56 -7.22
C GLY A 230 -7.78 18.19 -5.93
N ASP A 231 -9.10 18.29 -5.80
CA ASP A 231 -9.77 18.80 -4.61
C ASP A 231 -10.31 17.65 -3.75
N PRO A 232 -10.07 17.62 -2.43
CA PRO A 232 -10.57 16.56 -1.57
C PRO A 232 -12.09 16.63 -1.44
N ILE A 233 -12.74 15.48 -1.43
CA ILE A 233 -14.20 15.38 -1.30
C ILE A 233 -14.57 15.48 0.18
N MET A 234 -14.74 16.70 0.67
CA MET A 234 -14.95 17.01 2.09
C MET A 234 -16.22 16.38 2.68
N LYS A 235 -17.17 15.97 1.86
CA LYS A 235 -18.45 15.36 2.30
C LYS A 235 -18.23 14.09 3.11
N PHE A 236 -17.21 13.32 2.82
CA PHE A 236 -16.87 12.11 3.59
C PHE A 236 -15.53 12.19 4.34
N CYS A 237 -14.84 13.32 4.29
CA CYS A 237 -13.69 13.52 5.16
C CYS A 237 -14.12 13.90 6.59
N LEU A 238 -13.38 13.41 7.58
CA LEU A 238 -13.44 13.95 8.92
C LEU A 238 -12.73 15.32 8.92
N LEU A 239 -13.36 16.32 9.51
CA LEU A 239 -12.71 17.60 9.69
C LEU A 239 -11.66 17.45 10.81
N TYR A 240 -10.40 17.56 10.46
CA TYR A 240 -9.37 17.78 11.47
C TYR A 240 -9.52 19.21 11.97
N THR A 241 -9.89 19.39 13.23
CA THR A 241 -9.75 20.69 13.88
C THR A 241 -8.27 20.97 14.06
N SER A 242 -7.85 22.22 13.89
CA SER A 242 -6.45 22.66 13.97
C SER A 242 -5.73 22.26 15.27
N ASP A 243 -6.47 21.96 16.31
CA ASP A 243 -5.96 21.56 17.64
C ASP A 243 -5.41 20.11 17.67
N ALA A 244 -5.81 19.25 16.71
CA ALA A 244 -5.32 17.88 16.62
C ALA A 244 -4.02 17.73 15.80
N ALA A 245 -3.62 18.76 15.08
CA ALA A 245 -2.40 18.75 14.26
C ALA A 245 -1.13 19.03 15.07
N ASP A 246 -1.24 19.72 16.22
CA ASP A 246 -0.09 20.12 17.05
C ASP A 246 0.42 18.99 17.97
N ASP A 247 -0.39 17.96 18.22
CA ASP A 247 -0.01 16.84 19.10
C ASP A 247 0.66 15.65 18.34
N ARG A 248 0.90 15.79 17.03
CA ARG A 248 1.42 14.68 16.17
C ARG A 248 2.76 14.97 15.49
N VAL A 249 3.58 15.86 16.07
CA VAL A 249 4.97 16.09 15.59
C VAL A 249 5.96 15.30 16.41
#